data_7827e1d0a2ace5ec67e77189d3214259
#
_entry.id   7827e1d0a2ace5ec67e77189d3214259
#
_cell.length_a   1.000
_cell.length_b   1.000
_cell.length_c   1.000
_cell.angle_alpha   90.00
_cell.angle_beta   90.00
_cell.angle_gamma   90.00
#
_symmetry.space_group_name_H-M   'P 1'
#
loop_
_entity.id
_entity.type
_entity.pdbx_description
1 polymer ?
#
loop_
_entity_poly.entity_id
_entity_poly.type
_entity_poly.pdbx_seq_one_letter_code
_entity_poly.pdbx_strand_id
1 'polypeptide(L)'
;LYSLFIPMEWGYEGFIDKYGYPVFDTPSEPIEGIDGEKIFTGVIEHWENEVDGLKHDSDALNEYYRQFPRSEKHAFRDETVNSLFNLTKIYEQIDFNEEMTMAGHVVQGTFSWKNGIKDTEVIWVPTKNGRFKVAWIPPVSMQNNFILKGGLKYPGNDGLGAFGCDSYDISGTVSGSGSNGALHGLTTFSMVSDVPNSKFFLEYVARPQTAEIFFEEVLMALVFYGMPILCENNKPRLLYHLKRRGYRGYSMNRPDKLKGNLSKTELELGGIPNSSEDIKQAHAAAIESYIEEYVGSKDENHGNMFFQRTLEDWAKFDISKRTAYDASISSGLAIMACRKHLYRPSAERTVKKLDFTFSKYKNEGSRSELIK
;
A
#
# COMPACT_ATOMS: atom_id res chain seq x y z
N LEU A 1 34.19 10.69 8.07
CA LEU A 1 33.52 10.45 9.33
C LEU A 1 32.81 9.08 9.24
N TYR A 2 33.16 8.16 10.12
CA TYR A 2 32.47 6.89 10.25
C TYR A 2 31.48 7.06 11.41
N SER A 3 30.20 6.69 11.20
CA SER A 3 29.22 6.55 12.27
C SER A 3 29.45 5.21 12.98
N LEU A 4 29.48 5.22 14.30
CA LEU A 4 29.52 4.02 15.12
C LEU A 4 28.25 3.98 15.95
N PHE A 5 27.47 2.93 15.77
CA PHE A 5 26.32 2.61 16.61
C PHE A 5 26.73 1.54 17.62
N ILE A 6 26.45 1.78 18.90
CA ILE A 6 26.67 0.79 19.96
C ILE A 6 25.28 0.38 20.47
N PRO A 7 24.84 -0.87 20.22
CA PRO A 7 23.57 -1.37 20.73
C PRO A 7 23.54 -1.33 22.27
N MET A 8 22.34 -1.19 22.84
CA MET A 8 22.15 -1.03 24.28
C MET A 8 22.68 -2.22 25.09
N GLU A 9 22.62 -3.44 24.54
CA GLU A 9 23.08 -4.66 25.19
C GLU A 9 24.57 -4.66 25.57
N TRP A 10 25.36 -3.77 24.97
CA TRP A 10 26.80 -3.62 25.30
C TRP A 10 27.09 -2.83 26.58
N GLY A 11 26.12 -2.07 27.04
CA GLY A 11 26.32 -1.19 28.21
C GLY A 11 25.08 -1.10 29.11
N TYR A 12 24.18 -2.08 29.08
CA TYR A 12 22.99 -2.06 29.90
C TYR A 12 23.36 -2.32 31.35
N GLU A 13 23.09 -1.35 32.21
CA GLU A 13 23.41 -1.39 33.63
C GLU A 13 22.70 -2.58 34.30
N GLY A 14 23.44 -3.32 35.16
CA GLY A 14 22.94 -4.54 35.82
C GLY A 14 23.13 -5.84 35.03
N PHE A 15 23.62 -5.79 33.77
CA PHE A 15 23.90 -6.97 32.96
C PHE A 15 25.38 -7.06 32.52
N ILE A 16 26.29 -6.50 33.32
CA ILE A 16 27.73 -6.55 33.11
C ILE A 16 28.34 -7.46 34.17
N ASP A 17 29.09 -8.47 33.75
CA ASP A 17 29.77 -9.38 34.68
C ASP A 17 30.90 -8.70 35.45
N LYS A 18 31.44 -9.36 36.48
CA LYS A 18 32.54 -8.84 37.29
C LYS A 18 33.83 -8.58 36.53
N TYR A 19 33.95 -9.04 35.31
CA TYR A 19 35.11 -8.81 34.43
C TYR A 19 34.87 -7.67 33.45
N GLY A 20 33.65 -7.06 33.46
CA GLY A 20 33.27 -5.97 32.57
C GLY A 20 32.70 -6.40 31.22
N TYR A 21 32.32 -7.66 31.07
CA TYR A 21 31.69 -8.16 29.82
C TYR A 21 30.17 -8.19 29.94
N PRO A 22 29.45 -7.81 28.89
CA PRO A 22 27.97 -7.89 28.86
C PRO A 22 27.50 -9.34 28.86
N VAL A 23 26.46 -9.63 29.61
CA VAL A 23 25.77 -10.93 29.66
C VAL A 23 24.62 -10.89 28.70
N PHE A 24 24.82 -11.31 27.43
CA PHE A 24 23.83 -11.24 26.38
C PHE A 24 22.70 -12.28 26.57
N ASP A 25 23.07 -13.53 26.70
CA ASP A 25 22.12 -14.64 26.85
C ASP A 25 21.93 -14.99 28.33
N THR A 26 20.76 -15.54 28.67
CA THR A 26 20.46 -16.01 30.00
C THR A 26 21.42 -17.13 30.41
N PRO A 27 22.20 -16.95 31.46
CA PRO A 27 23.19 -17.93 31.89
C PRO A 27 22.52 -19.15 32.53
N SER A 28 23.10 -20.34 32.35
CA SER A 28 22.64 -21.57 32.99
C SER A 28 22.81 -21.58 34.53
N GLU A 29 23.78 -20.82 35.04
CA GLU A 29 23.99 -20.59 36.46
C GLU A 29 24.18 -19.07 36.69
N PRO A 30 23.72 -18.52 37.85
CA PRO A 30 23.84 -17.09 38.11
C PRO A 30 25.27 -16.59 38.09
N ILE A 31 25.56 -15.55 37.33
CA ILE A 31 26.86 -14.92 37.16
C ILE A 31 26.97 -13.73 38.15
N GLU A 32 28.15 -13.52 38.72
CA GLU A 32 28.42 -12.36 39.57
C GLU A 32 28.61 -11.10 38.69
N GLY A 33 27.79 -10.08 38.92
CA GLY A 33 27.88 -8.79 38.24
C GLY A 33 29.00 -7.92 38.75
N ILE A 34 29.29 -6.83 38.05
CA ILE A 34 30.33 -5.85 38.39
C ILE A 34 30.04 -5.13 39.72
N ASP A 35 28.75 -5.02 40.07
CA ASP A 35 28.25 -4.43 41.33
C ASP A 35 28.18 -5.44 42.48
N GLY A 36 28.56 -6.70 42.26
CA GLY A 36 28.49 -7.81 43.22
C GLY A 36 27.11 -8.46 43.34
N GLU A 37 26.11 -8.03 42.58
CA GLU A 37 24.82 -8.67 42.48
C GLU A 37 24.87 -9.88 41.54
N LYS A 38 23.91 -10.79 41.65
CA LYS A 38 23.84 -11.96 40.77
C LYS A 38 22.95 -11.70 39.60
N ILE A 39 23.46 -11.94 38.40
CA ILE A 39 22.74 -11.85 37.12
C ILE A 39 22.11 -13.23 36.82
N PHE A 40 20.79 -13.29 36.74
CA PHE A 40 20.00 -14.51 36.51
C PHE A 40 19.49 -14.63 35.08
N THR A 41 19.31 -13.50 34.40
CA THR A 41 18.79 -13.41 33.01
C THR A 41 19.76 -12.65 32.12
N GLY A 42 19.78 -12.94 30.84
CA GLY A 42 20.54 -12.16 29.86
C GLY A 42 19.83 -10.85 29.53
N VAL A 43 20.62 -9.85 29.09
CA VAL A 43 20.08 -8.53 28.71
C VAL A 43 19.10 -8.60 27.54
N ILE A 44 19.26 -9.57 26.64
CA ILE A 44 18.36 -9.76 25.49
C ILE A 44 16.97 -10.20 25.97
N GLU A 45 16.92 -11.24 26.82
CA GLU A 45 15.65 -11.72 27.38
C GLU A 45 14.98 -10.66 28.26
N HIS A 46 15.76 -9.92 29.05
CA HIS A 46 15.23 -8.79 29.82
C HIS A 46 14.57 -7.75 28.92
N TRP A 47 15.26 -7.33 27.84
CA TRP A 47 14.75 -6.35 26.90
C TRP A 47 13.47 -6.85 26.19
N GLU A 48 13.42 -8.12 25.79
CA GLU A 48 12.23 -8.73 25.18
C GLU A 48 11.03 -8.77 26.14
N ASN A 49 11.26 -9.06 27.42
CA ASN A 49 10.24 -9.05 28.46
C ASN A 49 9.68 -7.63 28.71
N GLU A 50 10.55 -6.61 28.73
CA GLU A 50 10.12 -5.20 28.86
C GLU A 50 9.28 -4.77 27.62
N VAL A 51 9.73 -5.11 26.42
CA VAL A 51 8.98 -4.88 25.18
C VAL A 51 7.61 -5.56 25.23
N ASP A 52 7.55 -6.82 25.67
CA ASP A 52 6.30 -7.55 25.82
C ASP A 52 5.36 -6.88 26.83
N GLY A 53 5.91 -6.40 27.94
CA GLY A 53 5.17 -5.67 28.97
C GLY A 53 4.56 -4.35 28.46
N LEU A 54 5.19 -3.70 27.51
CA LEU A 54 4.81 -2.39 26.99
C LEU A 54 3.92 -2.47 25.72
N LYS A 55 3.63 -3.66 25.19
CA LYS A 55 2.85 -3.83 23.95
C LYS A 55 1.46 -3.18 23.97
N HIS A 56 0.87 -2.92 25.14
CA HIS A 56 -0.43 -2.25 25.24
C HIS A 56 -0.35 -0.72 25.31
N ASP A 57 0.86 -0.17 25.45
CA ASP A 57 1.10 1.28 25.45
C ASP A 57 2.09 1.61 24.33
N SER A 58 1.56 2.01 23.19
CA SER A 58 2.33 2.28 21.99
C SER A 58 3.33 3.42 22.17
N ASP A 59 3.01 4.40 23.01
CA ASP A 59 3.87 5.56 23.24
C ASP A 59 5.04 5.17 24.14
N ALA A 60 4.75 4.46 25.22
CA ALA A 60 5.78 3.94 26.13
C ALA A 60 6.71 2.94 25.42
N LEU A 61 6.14 2.06 24.57
CA LEU A 61 6.92 1.10 23.79
C LEU A 61 7.86 1.81 22.81
N ASN A 62 7.35 2.79 22.05
CA ASN A 62 8.17 3.53 21.10
C ASN A 62 9.30 4.33 21.80
N GLU A 63 9.00 4.91 22.96
CA GLU A 63 10.00 5.61 23.78
C GLU A 63 11.04 4.63 24.34
N TYR A 64 10.64 3.44 24.78
CA TYR A 64 11.54 2.40 25.24
C TYR A 64 12.55 1.98 24.16
N TYR A 65 12.07 1.76 22.91
CA TYR A 65 12.95 1.49 21.78
C TYR A 65 13.97 2.60 21.53
N ARG A 66 13.59 3.86 21.70
CA ARG A 66 14.50 5.02 21.53
C ARG A 66 15.54 5.10 22.64
N GLN A 67 15.14 4.82 23.88
CA GLN A 67 16.03 4.87 25.05
C GLN A 67 16.98 3.68 25.10
N PHE A 68 16.51 2.51 24.70
CA PHE A 68 17.25 1.25 24.74
C PHE A 68 17.35 0.60 23.35
N PRO A 69 18.02 1.26 22.40
CA PRO A 69 18.04 0.83 21.02
C PRO A 69 18.95 -0.38 20.80
N ARG A 70 18.45 -1.43 20.16
CA ARG A 70 19.24 -2.56 19.64
C ARG A 70 19.69 -2.37 18.19
N SER A 71 19.15 -1.35 17.51
CA SER A 71 19.53 -0.98 16.15
C SER A 71 19.55 0.54 15.98
N GLU A 72 20.25 1.05 14.97
CA GLU A 72 20.23 2.49 14.64
C GLU A 72 18.80 2.99 14.42
N LYS A 73 17.93 2.15 13.83
CA LYS A 73 16.54 2.50 13.56
C LYS A 73 15.71 2.65 14.83
N HIS A 74 15.99 1.84 15.87
CA HIS A 74 15.36 2.04 17.18
C HIS A 74 15.70 3.40 17.76
N ALA A 75 16.97 3.80 17.67
CA ALA A 75 17.45 5.08 18.21
C ALA A 75 16.86 6.32 17.53
N PHE A 76 16.48 6.17 16.25
CA PHE A 76 15.97 7.28 15.42
C PHE A 76 14.48 7.15 15.08
N ARG A 77 13.71 6.38 15.86
CA ARG A 77 12.25 6.35 15.72
C ARG A 77 11.66 7.73 15.98
N ASP A 78 10.69 8.12 15.17
CA ASP A 78 9.99 9.40 15.33
C ASP A 78 9.13 9.39 16.62
N GLU A 79 8.90 10.57 17.19
CA GLU A 79 8.03 10.72 18.35
C GLU A 79 6.56 10.54 17.93
N THR A 80 5.82 9.70 18.67
CA THR A 80 4.40 9.44 18.45
C THR A 80 3.52 10.69 18.49
N VAL A 81 3.91 11.68 19.30
CA VAL A 81 3.16 12.94 19.46
C VAL A 81 3.01 13.73 18.17
N ASN A 82 3.92 13.53 17.21
CA ASN A 82 3.90 14.23 15.91
C ASN A 82 3.43 13.38 14.74
N SER A 83 3.10 12.11 14.96
CA SER A 83 2.65 11.21 13.91
C SER A 83 1.15 11.22 13.77
N LEU A 84 0.67 11.22 12.52
CA LEU A 84 -0.74 11.05 12.20
C LEU A 84 -1.20 9.58 12.32
N PHE A 85 -0.28 8.63 12.19
CA PHE A 85 -0.55 7.21 12.13
C PHE A 85 0.05 6.44 13.31
N ASN A 86 -0.41 5.22 13.53
CA ASN A 86 0.09 4.33 14.57
C ASN A 86 1.53 3.87 14.25
N LEU A 87 2.51 4.57 14.84
CA LEU A 87 3.92 4.30 14.61
C LEU A 87 4.35 2.92 15.11
N THR A 88 3.74 2.42 16.18
CA THR A 88 4.10 1.09 16.71
C THR A 88 3.87 0.01 15.67
N LYS A 89 2.70 -0.02 15.06
CA LYS A 89 2.40 -1.00 14.00
C LYS A 89 3.28 -0.84 12.77
N ILE A 90 3.59 0.41 12.40
CA ILE A 90 4.50 0.69 11.28
C ILE A 90 5.90 0.14 11.58
N TYR A 91 6.43 0.41 12.76
CA TYR A 91 7.78 -0.04 13.14
C TYR A 91 7.84 -1.55 13.37
N GLU A 92 6.82 -2.17 13.96
CA GLU A 92 6.72 -3.64 14.03
C GLU A 92 6.79 -4.29 12.64
N GLN A 93 6.09 -3.71 11.66
CA GLN A 93 6.13 -4.20 10.27
C GLN A 93 7.50 -3.97 9.63
N ILE A 94 8.16 -2.84 9.91
CA ILE A 94 9.51 -2.54 9.44
C ILE A 94 10.50 -3.56 9.99
N ASP A 95 10.47 -3.79 11.30
CA ASP A 95 11.37 -4.73 11.99
C ASP A 95 11.17 -6.15 11.43
N PHE A 96 9.93 -6.61 11.28
CA PHE A 96 9.62 -7.88 10.64
C PHE A 96 10.16 -7.98 9.20
N ASN A 97 9.98 -6.93 8.41
CA ASN A 97 10.45 -6.90 7.03
C ASN A 97 11.97 -6.98 6.93
N GLU A 98 12.71 -6.55 7.95
CA GLU A 98 14.17 -6.61 8.02
C GLU A 98 14.69 -7.96 8.47
N GLU A 99 14.08 -8.55 9.50
CA GLU A 99 14.43 -9.87 10.03
C GLU A 99 14.17 -10.98 9.00
N MET A 100 13.03 -10.97 8.37
CA MET A 100 12.70 -11.85 7.26
C MET A 100 13.46 -11.36 6.04
N THR A 101 14.71 -11.84 5.88
CA THR A 101 15.51 -11.55 4.68
C THR A 101 14.60 -11.48 3.46
N MET A 102 14.27 -10.29 3.01
CA MET A 102 13.20 -9.97 2.03
C MET A 102 13.45 -10.62 0.65
N ALA A 103 14.52 -11.37 0.49
CA ALA A 103 14.94 -12.00 -0.74
C ALA A 103 13.90 -12.92 -1.42
N GLY A 104 12.84 -13.30 -0.72
CA GLY A 104 11.77 -14.13 -1.29
C GLY A 104 10.40 -13.46 -1.42
N HIS A 105 10.16 -12.34 -0.71
CA HIS A 105 8.85 -11.70 -0.66
C HIS A 105 8.68 -10.53 -1.62
N VAL A 106 9.76 -9.83 -1.96
CA VAL A 106 9.76 -8.70 -2.89
C VAL A 106 10.83 -8.89 -3.95
N VAL A 107 10.42 -8.87 -5.21
CA VAL A 107 11.32 -8.99 -6.36
C VAL A 107 11.40 -7.65 -7.09
N GLN A 108 12.62 -7.17 -7.31
CA GLN A 108 12.87 -5.96 -8.10
C GLN A 108 12.95 -6.28 -9.59
N GLY A 109 12.39 -5.41 -10.43
CA GLY A 109 12.39 -5.64 -11.87
C GLY A 109 11.76 -4.52 -12.67
N THR A 110 11.44 -4.83 -13.93
CA THR A 110 10.82 -3.93 -14.88
C THR A 110 9.76 -4.66 -15.72
N PHE A 111 8.77 -3.91 -16.20
CA PHE A 111 7.85 -4.39 -17.21
C PHE A 111 8.36 -4.00 -18.61
N SER A 112 8.14 -4.86 -19.57
CA SER A 112 8.51 -4.63 -20.96
C SER A 112 7.41 -5.12 -21.89
N TRP A 113 7.18 -4.40 -22.99
CA TRP A 113 6.33 -4.90 -24.07
C TRP A 113 6.95 -6.12 -24.71
N LYS A 114 6.18 -7.18 -24.91
CA LYS A 114 6.62 -8.39 -25.57
C LYS A 114 7.16 -8.07 -26.96
N ASN A 115 8.38 -8.52 -27.23
CA ASN A 115 9.10 -8.23 -28.48
C ASN A 115 9.27 -6.73 -28.80
N GLY A 116 9.16 -5.83 -27.80
CA GLY A 116 9.25 -4.39 -27.99
C GLY A 116 8.04 -3.73 -28.69
N ILE A 117 6.98 -4.51 -29.00
CA ILE A 117 5.80 -4.02 -29.72
C ILE A 117 4.81 -3.45 -28.71
N LYS A 118 4.60 -2.14 -28.76
CA LYS A 118 3.69 -1.42 -27.86
C LYS A 118 2.23 -1.86 -28.06
N ASP A 119 1.45 -1.77 -26.96
CA ASP A 119 0.02 -2.10 -26.90
C ASP A 119 -0.33 -3.57 -27.18
N THR A 120 0.66 -4.46 -27.03
CA THR A 120 0.50 -5.92 -27.10
C THR A 120 0.49 -6.53 -25.69
N GLU A 121 1.16 -7.63 -25.49
CA GLU A 121 1.37 -8.23 -24.18
C GLU A 121 2.55 -7.60 -23.46
N VAL A 122 2.45 -7.51 -22.14
CA VAL A 122 3.53 -7.06 -21.24
C VAL A 122 4.12 -8.28 -20.52
N ILE A 123 5.43 -8.30 -20.39
CA ILE A 123 6.17 -9.29 -19.63
C ILE A 123 6.88 -8.66 -18.43
N TRP A 124 6.96 -9.39 -17.34
CA TRP A 124 7.77 -9.03 -16.17
C TRP A 124 9.19 -9.55 -16.35
N VAL A 125 10.18 -8.68 -16.11
CA VAL A 125 11.60 -9.00 -16.19
C VAL A 125 12.27 -8.67 -14.86
N PRO A 126 12.60 -9.69 -14.03
CA PRO A 126 13.37 -9.47 -12.81
C PRO A 126 14.75 -8.88 -13.12
N THR A 127 15.11 -7.78 -12.48
CA THR A 127 16.43 -7.14 -12.62
C THR A 127 16.73 -6.26 -11.41
N LYS A 128 17.98 -6.29 -10.94
CA LYS A 128 18.44 -5.50 -9.80
C LYS A 128 18.36 -3.96 -10.03
N ASN A 129 18.36 -3.54 -11.29
CA ASN A 129 18.29 -2.13 -11.66
C ASN A 129 16.86 -1.69 -12.05
N GLY A 130 15.86 -2.56 -11.85
CA GLY A 130 14.46 -2.24 -12.11
C GLY A 130 13.93 -1.19 -11.12
N ARG A 131 12.95 -0.41 -11.55
CA ARG A 131 12.31 0.61 -10.70
C ARG A 131 11.10 0.09 -9.94
N PHE A 132 10.58 -1.06 -10.34
CA PHE A 132 9.46 -1.72 -9.67
C PHE A 132 9.94 -2.68 -8.61
N LYS A 133 9.24 -2.70 -7.48
CA LYS A 133 9.31 -3.75 -6.47
C LYS A 133 7.96 -4.46 -6.44
N VAL A 134 7.97 -5.77 -6.56
CA VAL A 134 6.78 -6.60 -6.71
C VAL A 134 6.75 -7.68 -5.65
N ALA A 135 5.67 -7.76 -4.87
CA ALA A 135 5.45 -8.76 -3.84
C ALA A 135 4.46 -9.86 -4.25
N TRP A 136 3.80 -9.73 -5.39
CA TRP A 136 2.95 -10.75 -5.97
C TRP A 136 2.83 -10.58 -7.49
N ILE A 137 2.94 -11.68 -8.19
CA ILE A 137 2.74 -11.76 -9.65
C ILE A 137 1.49 -12.60 -9.90
N PRO A 138 0.51 -12.09 -10.67
CA PRO A 138 -0.71 -12.84 -10.95
C PRO A 138 -0.40 -14.11 -11.78
N PRO A 139 -1.20 -15.17 -11.62
CA PRO A 139 -1.15 -16.34 -12.51
C PRO A 139 -1.26 -15.94 -13.98
N VAL A 140 -0.67 -16.74 -14.87
CA VAL A 140 -0.62 -16.44 -16.31
C VAL A 140 -2.02 -16.18 -16.90
N SER A 141 -3.05 -16.87 -16.42
CA SER A 141 -4.44 -16.68 -16.83
C SER A 141 -5.02 -15.29 -16.50
N MET A 142 -4.43 -14.58 -15.54
CA MET A 142 -4.85 -13.24 -15.13
C MET A 142 -3.96 -12.14 -15.73
N GLN A 143 -2.80 -12.50 -16.30
CA GLN A 143 -1.89 -11.52 -16.91
C GLN A 143 -2.44 -11.00 -18.22
N ASN A 144 -2.21 -9.72 -18.49
CA ASN A 144 -2.62 -9.05 -19.73
C ASN A 144 -4.12 -9.16 -20.04
N ASN A 145 -4.94 -9.34 -18.99
CA ASN A 145 -6.38 -9.51 -19.16
C ASN A 145 -7.07 -8.16 -19.36
N PHE A 146 -7.77 -7.99 -20.47
CA PHE A 146 -8.54 -6.79 -20.77
C PHE A 146 -9.84 -7.11 -21.52
N ILE A 147 -10.80 -6.20 -21.42
CA ILE A 147 -12.08 -6.26 -22.11
C ILE A 147 -12.12 -5.14 -23.15
N LEU A 148 -12.42 -5.48 -24.41
CA LEU A 148 -12.59 -4.48 -25.47
C LEU A 148 -14.05 -4.04 -25.54
N LYS A 149 -14.30 -2.74 -25.39
CA LYS A 149 -15.64 -2.14 -25.42
C LYS A 149 -15.62 -0.83 -26.20
N GLY A 150 -16.34 -0.77 -27.33
CA GLY A 150 -16.40 0.44 -28.15
C GLY A 150 -15.02 0.94 -28.62
N GLY A 151 -14.10 0.03 -28.93
CA GLY A 151 -12.73 0.36 -29.37
C GLY A 151 -11.78 0.79 -28.22
N LEU A 152 -12.24 0.82 -26.97
CA LEU A 152 -11.44 1.13 -25.80
C LEU A 152 -11.13 -0.13 -24.98
N LYS A 153 -9.94 -0.19 -24.40
CA LYS A 153 -9.53 -1.25 -23.49
C LYS A 153 -9.94 -0.93 -22.06
N TYR A 154 -10.49 -1.92 -21.37
CA TYR A 154 -10.88 -1.88 -19.97
C TYR A 154 -10.15 -2.99 -19.20
N PRO A 155 -9.84 -2.80 -17.91
CA PRO A 155 -9.19 -3.82 -17.11
C PRO A 155 -10.06 -5.06 -16.99
N GLY A 156 -9.52 -6.24 -17.29
CA GLY A 156 -10.22 -7.51 -17.19
C GLY A 156 -10.34 -8.04 -15.77
N ASN A 157 -9.43 -7.60 -14.89
CA ASN A 157 -9.38 -7.96 -13.47
C ASN A 157 -9.93 -6.82 -12.59
N ASP A 158 -10.86 -6.02 -13.11
CA ASP A 158 -11.57 -4.98 -12.32
C ASP A 158 -12.29 -5.64 -11.14
N GLY A 159 -11.95 -5.25 -9.95
CA GLY A 159 -12.52 -5.82 -8.72
C GLY A 159 -11.56 -6.72 -7.93
N LEU A 160 -10.45 -7.20 -8.51
CA LEU A 160 -9.42 -7.95 -7.79
C LEU A 160 -8.42 -7.04 -7.08
N GLY A 161 -8.29 -5.82 -7.51
CA GLY A 161 -7.40 -4.81 -6.97
C GLY A 161 -7.43 -3.54 -7.79
N ALA A 162 -6.65 -2.56 -7.37
CA ALA A 162 -6.49 -1.30 -8.07
C ALA A 162 -5.12 -0.69 -7.81
N PHE A 163 -4.73 0.21 -8.70
CA PHE A 163 -3.55 1.03 -8.52
C PHE A 163 -3.92 2.44 -8.05
N GLY A 164 -3.05 3.01 -7.21
CA GLY A 164 -3.04 4.44 -6.91
C GLY A 164 -1.79 5.08 -7.45
N CYS A 165 -1.90 6.27 -8.01
CA CYS A 165 -0.76 6.94 -8.63
C CYS A 165 -0.71 8.43 -8.29
N ASP A 166 0.44 8.87 -7.81
CA ASP A 166 0.84 10.27 -7.81
C ASP A 166 1.78 10.52 -9.00
N SER A 167 1.31 11.27 -9.97
CA SER A 167 2.05 11.56 -11.19
C SER A 167 2.70 12.94 -11.16
N TYR A 168 3.71 13.17 -12.01
CA TYR A 168 4.30 14.48 -12.24
C TYR A 168 4.22 14.85 -13.71
N ASP A 169 4.05 16.15 -13.98
CA ASP A 169 3.85 16.64 -15.35
C ASP A 169 5.14 17.14 -16.01
N ILE A 170 6.11 17.63 -15.21
CA ILE A 170 7.34 18.28 -15.71
C ILE A 170 8.56 17.45 -15.30
N SER A 171 9.38 17.12 -16.28
CA SER A 171 10.59 16.30 -16.08
C SER A 171 11.74 17.05 -15.42
N GLY A 172 11.84 18.36 -15.63
CA GLY A 172 12.89 19.22 -15.07
C GLY A 172 12.38 20.13 -13.96
N THR A 173 13.19 20.29 -12.91
CA THR A 173 13.01 21.33 -11.89
C THR A 173 14.23 22.22 -11.83
N VAL A 174 14.02 23.52 -11.67
CA VAL A 174 15.10 24.50 -11.56
C VAL A 174 16.01 24.26 -10.35
N SER A 175 15.49 23.61 -9.31
CA SER A 175 16.18 23.34 -8.04
C SER A 175 16.79 21.93 -7.90
N GLY A 176 16.66 21.06 -8.92
CA GLY A 176 17.18 19.69 -8.85
C GLY A 176 16.41 18.72 -7.92
N SER A 177 15.57 19.22 -7.01
CA SER A 177 14.72 18.45 -6.10
C SER A 177 13.30 18.38 -6.64
N GLY A 178 13.02 17.47 -7.55
CA GLY A 178 11.66 17.25 -8.06
C GLY A 178 10.96 16.10 -7.36
N SER A 179 9.64 16.21 -7.19
CA SER A 179 8.76 15.13 -6.75
C SER A 179 8.95 13.87 -7.60
N ASN A 180 8.95 12.69 -7.02
CA ASN A 180 8.97 11.43 -7.75
C ASN A 180 7.61 11.15 -8.38
N GLY A 181 7.58 10.25 -9.37
CA GLY A 181 6.36 9.54 -9.71
C GLY A 181 6.22 8.33 -8.79
N ALA A 182 5.03 8.13 -8.25
CA ALA A 182 4.75 7.00 -7.38
C ALA A 182 3.53 6.21 -7.85
N LEU A 183 3.64 4.88 -7.83
CA LEU A 183 2.57 3.95 -8.17
C LEU A 183 2.55 2.81 -7.16
N HIS A 184 1.38 2.57 -6.57
CA HIS A 184 1.17 1.42 -5.70
C HIS A 184 0.02 0.57 -6.20
N GLY A 185 0.18 -0.75 -6.13
CA GLY A 185 -0.88 -1.71 -6.43
C GLY A 185 -1.33 -2.40 -5.15
N LEU A 186 -2.64 -2.45 -4.92
CA LEU A 186 -3.28 -3.08 -3.78
C LEU A 186 -4.36 -4.05 -4.25
N THR A 187 -4.37 -5.29 -3.71
CA THR A 187 -5.47 -6.23 -3.92
C THR A 187 -6.63 -5.93 -2.98
N THR A 188 -7.85 -6.20 -3.44
CA THR A 188 -9.04 -6.19 -2.59
C THR A 188 -9.19 -7.52 -1.86
N PHE A 189 -10.11 -7.60 -0.91
CA PHE A 189 -10.54 -8.89 -0.38
C PHE A 189 -11.18 -9.71 -1.51
N SER A 190 -10.69 -10.92 -1.72
CA SER A 190 -11.17 -11.83 -2.75
C SER A 190 -11.28 -13.25 -2.19
N MET A 191 -12.32 -13.96 -2.61
CA MET A 191 -12.47 -15.40 -2.33
C MET A 191 -11.75 -16.28 -3.36
N VAL A 192 -11.06 -15.68 -4.32
CA VAL A 192 -10.21 -16.38 -5.30
C VAL A 192 -8.89 -16.72 -4.64
N SER A 193 -8.55 -18.00 -4.53
CA SER A 193 -7.39 -18.50 -3.78
C SER A 193 -6.04 -17.98 -4.27
N ASP A 194 -5.93 -17.61 -5.55
CA ASP A 194 -4.67 -17.17 -6.17
C ASP A 194 -4.39 -15.68 -6.02
N VAL A 195 -5.32 -14.93 -5.41
CA VAL A 195 -5.21 -13.50 -5.19
C VAL A 195 -5.03 -13.24 -3.70
N PRO A 196 -3.92 -12.61 -3.28
CA PRO A 196 -3.74 -12.26 -1.87
C PRO A 196 -4.77 -11.22 -1.44
N ASN A 197 -5.25 -11.31 -0.20
CA ASN A 197 -6.25 -10.40 0.33
C ASN A 197 -5.61 -9.15 0.92
N SER A 198 -6.11 -7.97 0.52
CA SER A 198 -5.73 -6.65 1.07
C SER A 198 -4.22 -6.43 1.16
N LYS A 199 -3.45 -6.98 0.19
CA LYS A 199 -2.01 -6.92 0.14
C LYS A 199 -1.52 -5.87 -0.84
N PHE A 200 -0.60 -5.02 -0.42
CA PHE A 200 0.18 -4.24 -1.36
C PHE A 200 1.12 -5.15 -2.15
N PHE A 201 0.92 -5.23 -3.45
CA PHE A 201 1.64 -6.15 -4.32
C PHE A 201 2.67 -5.49 -5.21
N LEU A 202 2.63 -4.16 -5.37
CA LEU A 202 3.56 -3.41 -6.19
C LEU A 202 3.85 -2.04 -5.59
N GLU A 203 5.13 -1.68 -5.56
CA GLU A 203 5.65 -0.34 -5.29
C GLU A 203 6.52 0.12 -6.46
N TYR A 204 6.31 1.35 -6.91
CA TYR A 204 7.19 2.12 -7.75
C TYR A 204 7.29 3.53 -7.20
N VAL A 205 8.49 3.96 -6.83
CA VAL A 205 8.75 5.34 -6.40
C VAL A 205 10.08 5.77 -7.02
N ALA A 206 10.01 6.44 -8.16
CA ALA A 206 11.19 6.86 -8.91
C ALA A 206 10.91 8.08 -9.80
N ARG A 207 11.98 8.73 -10.24
CA ARG A 207 11.92 9.81 -11.19
C ARG A 207 12.81 9.48 -12.40
N PRO A 208 12.27 8.85 -13.44
CA PRO A 208 13.00 8.65 -14.70
C PRO A 208 13.30 9.98 -15.40
N GLN A 209 14.18 9.93 -16.41
CA GLN A 209 14.64 11.11 -17.13
C GLN A 209 13.52 11.96 -17.75
N THR A 210 12.44 11.32 -18.19
CA THR A 210 11.26 12.00 -18.74
C THR A 210 9.97 11.46 -18.12
N ALA A 211 8.95 12.32 -18.05
CA ALA A 211 7.63 11.91 -17.56
C ALA A 211 6.97 10.85 -18.48
N GLU A 212 7.28 10.88 -19.77
CA GLU A 212 6.78 9.91 -20.75
C GLU A 212 7.28 8.49 -20.46
N ILE A 213 8.52 8.33 -19.95
CA ILE A 213 9.03 7.01 -19.51
C ILE A 213 8.19 6.51 -18.32
N PHE A 214 7.94 7.38 -17.34
CA PHE A 214 7.08 7.03 -16.21
C PHE A 214 5.66 6.64 -16.66
N PHE A 215 5.06 7.41 -17.57
CA PHE A 215 3.71 7.11 -18.08
C PHE A 215 3.64 5.76 -18.80
N GLU A 216 4.68 5.44 -19.57
CA GLU A 216 4.77 4.16 -20.27
C GLU A 216 4.97 2.99 -19.30
N GLU A 217 5.79 3.17 -18.26
CA GLU A 217 6.00 2.17 -17.21
C GLU A 217 4.72 1.93 -16.42
N VAL A 218 4.00 2.97 -16.04
CA VAL A 218 2.69 2.87 -15.40
C VAL A 218 1.72 2.08 -16.30
N LEU A 219 1.62 2.45 -17.58
CA LEU A 219 0.73 1.76 -18.53
C LEU A 219 1.06 0.27 -18.64
N MET A 220 2.35 -0.08 -18.72
CA MET A 220 2.75 -1.50 -18.77
C MET A 220 2.33 -2.26 -17.51
N ALA A 221 2.51 -1.68 -16.32
CA ALA A 221 2.05 -2.30 -15.08
C ALA A 221 0.52 -2.52 -15.07
N LEU A 222 -0.27 -1.52 -15.50
CA LEU A 222 -1.72 -1.64 -15.59
C LEU A 222 -2.16 -2.75 -16.55
N VAL A 223 -1.51 -2.83 -17.70
CA VAL A 223 -1.82 -3.87 -18.72
C VAL A 223 -1.48 -5.25 -18.20
N PHE A 224 -0.28 -5.41 -17.59
CA PHE A 224 0.17 -6.69 -17.06
C PHE A 224 -0.78 -7.25 -15.99
N TYR A 225 -1.20 -6.41 -15.03
CA TYR A 225 -2.12 -6.83 -13.97
C TYR A 225 -3.59 -6.82 -14.40
N GLY A 226 -3.94 -6.13 -15.48
CA GLY A 226 -5.32 -6.00 -15.92
C GLY A 226 -6.21 -5.27 -14.90
N MET A 227 -5.66 -4.38 -14.08
CA MET A 227 -6.33 -3.69 -12.97
C MET A 227 -6.48 -2.18 -13.24
N PRO A 228 -7.53 -1.53 -12.71
CA PRO A 228 -7.74 -0.09 -12.88
C PRO A 228 -6.82 0.77 -12.02
N ILE A 229 -6.76 2.07 -12.32
CA ILE A 229 -5.93 3.05 -11.61
C ILE A 229 -6.74 4.28 -11.18
N LEU A 230 -6.51 4.74 -9.95
CA LEU A 230 -6.95 6.03 -9.45
C LEU A 230 -5.75 6.99 -9.39
N CYS A 231 -5.80 8.07 -10.18
CA CYS A 231 -4.74 9.07 -10.22
C CYS A 231 -5.26 10.40 -9.67
N GLU A 232 -4.34 11.23 -9.18
CA GLU A 232 -4.65 12.66 -9.02
C GLU A 232 -4.86 13.30 -10.39
N ASN A 233 -5.94 14.10 -10.52
CA ASN A 233 -6.24 14.79 -11.78
C ASN A 233 -5.72 16.23 -11.85
N ASN A 234 -5.06 16.72 -10.80
CA ASN A 234 -4.39 18.02 -10.79
C ASN A 234 -3.19 18.07 -11.76
N LYS A 235 -2.62 16.89 -12.05
CA LYS A 235 -1.53 16.69 -12.99
C LYS A 235 -2.00 15.72 -14.10
N PRO A 236 -2.75 16.17 -15.10
CA PRO A 236 -3.55 15.30 -15.95
C PRO A 236 -2.79 14.63 -17.10
N ARG A 237 -1.48 14.88 -17.28
CA ARG A 237 -0.71 14.37 -18.45
C ARG A 237 -0.74 12.84 -18.55
N LEU A 238 -0.61 12.13 -17.42
CA LEU A 238 -0.74 10.67 -17.39
C LEU A 238 -2.14 10.22 -17.86
N LEU A 239 -3.19 10.87 -17.41
CA LEU A 239 -4.58 10.55 -17.79
C LEU A 239 -4.81 10.79 -19.28
N TYR A 240 -4.26 11.89 -19.83
CA TYR A 240 -4.25 12.14 -21.28
C TYR A 240 -3.44 11.10 -22.06
N HIS A 241 -2.31 10.62 -21.51
CA HIS A 241 -1.54 9.54 -22.11
C HIS A 241 -2.34 8.27 -22.22
N LEU A 242 -3.00 7.83 -21.11
CA LEU A 242 -3.88 6.66 -21.09
C LEU A 242 -5.03 6.80 -22.11
N LYS A 243 -5.69 7.98 -22.16
CA LYS A 243 -6.78 8.24 -23.09
C LYS A 243 -6.32 8.15 -24.55
N ARG A 244 -5.20 8.81 -24.92
CA ARG A 244 -4.67 8.80 -26.30
C ARG A 244 -4.26 7.41 -26.76
N ARG A 245 -3.81 6.55 -25.84
CA ARG A 245 -3.40 5.17 -26.13
C ARG A 245 -4.59 4.18 -26.13
N GLY A 246 -5.83 4.64 -25.91
CA GLY A 246 -7.02 3.78 -25.88
C GLY A 246 -7.29 3.07 -24.56
N TYR A 247 -6.59 3.47 -23.48
CA TYR A 247 -6.72 2.88 -22.15
C TYR A 247 -7.52 3.76 -21.17
N ARG A 248 -8.35 4.68 -21.66
CA ARG A 248 -9.21 5.48 -20.77
C ARG A 248 -10.05 4.62 -19.82
N GLY A 249 -10.40 3.41 -20.23
CA GLY A 249 -11.17 2.46 -19.42
C GLY A 249 -10.46 2.00 -18.15
N TYR A 250 -9.13 2.11 -18.08
CA TYR A 250 -8.33 1.81 -16.88
C TYR A 250 -8.37 2.93 -15.84
N SER A 251 -8.57 4.19 -16.27
CA SER A 251 -8.64 5.32 -15.35
C SER A 251 -10.00 5.34 -14.64
N MET A 252 -9.97 5.20 -13.32
CA MET A 252 -11.15 5.26 -12.46
C MET A 252 -11.67 6.69 -12.34
N ASN A 253 -12.99 6.83 -12.23
CA ASN A 253 -13.57 8.06 -11.71
C ASN A 253 -13.47 8.05 -10.17
N ARG A 254 -13.57 9.22 -9.56
CA ARG A 254 -13.52 9.30 -8.09
C ARG A 254 -14.60 8.42 -7.45
N PRO A 255 -14.21 7.61 -6.43
CA PRO A 255 -15.08 6.60 -5.86
C PRO A 255 -16.23 7.14 -5.00
N ASP A 256 -16.08 8.35 -4.45
CA ASP A 256 -17.00 8.99 -3.52
C ASP A 256 -18.21 9.70 -4.19
N LYS A 257 -18.20 9.80 -5.51
CA LYS A 257 -19.29 10.48 -6.25
C LYS A 257 -20.01 9.58 -7.22
N LEU A 258 -21.33 9.77 -7.28
CA LEU A 258 -22.14 9.19 -8.33
C LEU A 258 -21.77 9.77 -9.70
N LYS A 259 -21.87 8.97 -10.76
CA LYS A 259 -21.48 9.35 -12.12
C LYS A 259 -22.18 10.63 -12.61
N GLY A 260 -23.42 10.87 -12.19
CA GLY A 260 -24.19 12.08 -12.54
C GLY A 260 -23.68 13.38 -11.90
N ASN A 261 -22.85 13.27 -10.84
CA ASN A 261 -22.31 14.41 -10.11
C ASN A 261 -20.84 14.71 -10.48
N LEU A 262 -20.30 14.00 -11.48
CA LEU A 262 -18.94 14.23 -11.96
C LEU A 262 -18.92 15.37 -12.98
N SER A 263 -17.86 16.18 -12.93
CA SER A 263 -17.62 17.20 -13.97
C SER A 263 -17.36 16.56 -15.33
N LYS A 264 -17.51 17.33 -16.40
CA LYS A 264 -17.21 16.87 -17.76
C LYS A 264 -15.76 16.34 -17.89
N THR A 265 -14.81 17.03 -17.27
CA THR A 265 -13.39 16.64 -17.27
C THR A 265 -13.16 15.33 -16.51
N GLU A 266 -13.79 15.15 -15.36
CA GLU A 266 -13.71 13.90 -14.59
C GLU A 266 -14.32 12.71 -15.37
N LEU A 267 -15.43 12.92 -16.10
CA LEU A 267 -16.00 11.90 -16.96
C LEU A 267 -15.09 11.57 -18.16
N GLU A 268 -14.42 12.58 -18.69
CA GLU A 268 -13.55 12.42 -19.86
C GLU A 268 -12.23 11.74 -19.52
N LEU A 269 -11.58 12.08 -18.41
CA LEU A 269 -10.25 11.63 -18.06
C LEU A 269 -10.22 10.67 -16.87
N GLY A 270 -11.16 10.78 -15.94
CA GLY A 270 -11.12 10.11 -14.64
C GLY A 270 -10.27 10.87 -13.63
N GLY A 271 -9.81 10.11 -12.61
CA GLY A 271 -9.00 10.64 -11.54
C GLY A 271 -9.79 11.30 -10.41
N ILE A 272 -9.08 11.79 -9.40
CA ILE A 272 -9.62 12.46 -8.21
C ILE A 272 -8.91 13.80 -8.03
N PRO A 273 -9.62 14.92 -7.77
CA PRO A 273 -8.98 16.17 -7.41
C PRO A 273 -8.41 16.06 -5.98
N ASN A 274 -7.19 16.53 -5.79
CA ASN A 274 -6.51 16.46 -4.50
C ASN A 274 -6.43 17.81 -3.77
N SER A 275 -7.28 18.75 -4.14
CA SER A 275 -7.25 20.13 -3.65
C SER A 275 -8.21 20.40 -2.48
N SER A 276 -9.25 19.59 -2.29
CA SER A 276 -10.21 19.80 -1.21
C SER A 276 -9.74 19.16 0.09
N GLU A 277 -10.01 19.82 1.21
CA GLU A 277 -9.64 19.31 2.55
C GLU A 277 -10.33 17.98 2.86
N ASP A 278 -11.60 17.83 2.47
CA ASP A 278 -12.35 16.58 2.64
C ASP A 278 -11.65 15.38 1.99
N ILE A 279 -11.08 15.57 0.80
CA ILE A 279 -10.36 14.50 0.10
C ILE A 279 -9.03 14.19 0.78
N LYS A 280 -8.33 15.20 1.28
CA LYS A 280 -7.08 15.00 2.02
C LYS A 280 -7.32 14.21 3.31
N GLN A 281 -8.38 14.55 4.05
CA GLN A 281 -8.77 13.85 5.27
C GLN A 281 -9.25 12.42 4.96
N ALA A 282 -10.08 12.24 3.93
CA ALA A 282 -10.51 10.91 3.49
C ALA A 282 -9.34 10.03 3.06
N HIS A 283 -8.32 10.61 2.42
CA HIS A 283 -7.09 9.93 2.04
C HIS A 283 -6.27 9.51 3.27
N ALA A 284 -6.08 10.41 4.24
CA ALA A 284 -5.36 10.10 5.48
C ALA A 284 -6.10 9.02 6.29
N ALA A 285 -7.41 9.15 6.48
CA ALA A 285 -8.25 8.16 7.14
C ALA A 285 -8.25 6.78 6.43
N ALA A 286 -8.05 6.76 5.11
CA ALA A 286 -7.90 5.53 4.36
C ALA A 286 -6.60 4.80 4.73
N ILE A 287 -5.48 5.52 4.82
CA ILE A 287 -4.18 4.96 5.23
C ILE A 287 -4.25 4.52 6.68
N GLU A 288 -4.74 5.36 7.59
CA GLU A 288 -4.90 5.05 9.02
C GLU A 288 -5.67 3.74 9.23
N SER A 289 -6.85 3.63 8.62
CA SER A 289 -7.66 2.42 8.71
C SER A 289 -6.95 1.17 8.13
N TYR A 290 -6.15 1.33 7.07
CA TYR A 290 -5.37 0.22 6.51
C TYR A 290 -4.26 -0.20 7.47
N ILE A 291 -3.56 0.76 8.08
CA ILE A 291 -2.51 0.48 9.07
C ILE A 291 -3.11 -0.28 10.26
N GLU A 292 -4.23 0.19 10.80
CA GLU A 292 -4.87 -0.44 11.95
C GLU A 292 -5.33 -1.89 11.68
N GLU A 293 -5.72 -2.19 10.45
CA GLU A 293 -6.28 -3.49 10.09
C GLU A 293 -5.25 -4.48 9.53
N TYR A 294 -4.25 -3.99 8.76
CA TYR A 294 -3.39 -4.84 7.93
C TYR A 294 -1.89 -4.63 8.12
N VAL A 295 -1.44 -3.77 9.03
CA VAL A 295 -0.02 -3.50 9.28
C VAL A 295 0.35 -3.87 10.70
N GLY A 296 1.60 -4.29 10.90
CA GLY A 296 2.10 -4.78 12.18
C GLY A 296 1.67 -6.20 12.51
N SER A 297 1.95 -6.65 13.72
CA SER A 297 1.62 -8.00 14.19
C SER A 297 0.15 -8.10 14.59
N LYS A 298 -0.54 -9.13 14.10
CA LYS A 298 -1.89 -9.49 14.52
C LYS A 298 -2.06 -11.00 14.43
N ASP A 299 -2.46 -11.62 15.53
CA ASP A 299 -2.72 -13.06 15.60
C ASP A 299 -1.56 -13.92 15.03
N GLU A 300 -0.31 -13.60 15.39
CA GLU A 300 0.93 -14.23 14.92
C GLU A 300 1.24 -14.03 13.43
N ASN A 301 0.46 -13.22 12.73
CA ASN A 301 0.73 -12.84 11.34
C ASN A 301 1.14 -11.38 11.25
N HIS A 302 2.19 -11.11 10.48
CA HIS A 302 2.54 -9.76 10.12
C HIS A 302 1.74 -9.32 8.90
N GLY A 303 1.46 -8.01 8.86
CA GLY A 303 0.56 -7.42 7.89
C GLY A 303 0.99 -7.56 6.43
N ASN A 304 0.21 -6.95 5.57
CA ASN A 304 0.27 -7.13 4.11
C ASN A 304 1.10 -6.05 3.40
N MET A 305 1.99 -5.35 4.15
CA MET A 305 2.82 -4.25 3.63
C MET A 305 4.31 -4.57 3.74
N PHE A 306 4.92 -4.94 2.61
CA PHE A 306 6.33 -5.35 2.54
C PHE A 306 7.25 -4.27 1.95
N PHE A 307 6.74 -3.07 1.66
CA PHE A 307 7.51 -2.00 1.03
C PHE A 307 8.04 -1.01 2.07
N GLN A 308 9.30 -1.20 2.41
CA GLN A 308 10.01 -0.43 3.43
C GLN A 308 9.88 1.08 3.23
N ARG A 309 10.10 1.56 2.00
CA ARG A 309 10.05 2.98 1.68
C ARG A 309 8.67 3.60 1.95
N THR A 310 7.60 2.88 1.66
CA THR A 310 6.24 3.36 1.92
C THR A 310 5.93 3.39 3.42
N LEU A 311 6.40 2.40 4.18
CA LEU A 311 6.27 2.40 5.65
C LEU A 311 7.02 3.59 6.29
N GLU A 312 8.25 3.87 5.85
CA GLU A 312 9.03 5.02 6.30
C GLU A 312 8.38 6.36 5.93
N ASP A 313 7.71 6.42 4.76
CA ASP A 313 6.97 7.59 4.31
C ASP A 313 5.70 7.81 5.14
N TRP A 314 5.00 6.73 5.49
CA TRP A 314 3.84 6.78 6.40
C TRP A 314 4.23 7.22 7.81
N ALA A 315 5.37 6.74 8.34
CA ALA A 315 5.85 7.11 9.67
C ALA A 315 6.06 8.64 9.82
N LYS A 316 6.45 9.31 8.72
CA LYS A 316 6.76 10.74 8.69
C LYS A 316 5.66 11.60 8.09
N PHE A 317 4.52 11.00 7.72
CA PHE A 317 3.48 11.68 6.96
C PHE A 317 2.88 12.86 7.72
N ASP A 318 2.94 14.03 7.08
CA ASP A 318 2.33 15.28 7.55
C ASP A 318 1.31 15.76 6.50
N ILE A 319 0.04 15.81 6.89
CA ILE A 319 -1.06 16.22 6.02
C ILE A 319 -0.90 17.66 5.51
N SER A 320 -0.21 18.52 6.26
CA SER A 320 0.04 19.92 5.87
C SER A 320 1.13 20.04 4.79
N LYS A 321 2.05 19.08 4.72
CA LYS A 321 3.18 19.02 3.79
C LYS A 321 3.09 17.85 2.80
N ARG A 322 1.91 17.45 2.46
CA ARG A 322 1.58 16.26 1.64
C ARG A 322 2.47 16.06 0.41
N THR A 323 2.85 17.14 -0.26
CA THR A 323 3.65 17.09 -1.50
C THR A 323 5.06 16.54 -1.32
N ALA A 324 5.51 16.31 -0.10
CA ALA A 324 6.79 15.69 0.22
C ALA A 324 6.73 14.15 0.28
N TYR A 325 5.51 13.57 0.28
CA TYR A 325 5.25 12.16 0.58
C TYR A 325 4.61 11.44 -0.61
N ASP A 326 5.33 11.30 -1.71
CA ASP A 326 4.82 10.72 -2.96
C ASP A 326 4.32 9.27 -2.78
N ALA A 327 5.01 8.46 -1.93
CA ALA A 327 4.60 7.09 -1.65
C ALA A 327 3.31 7.01 -0.82
N SER A 328 3.14 7.91 0.17
CA SER A 328 1.90 8.00 0.95
C SER A 328 0.72 8.42 0.08
N ILE A 329 0.92 9.39 -0.84
CA ILE A 329 -0.14 9.82 -1.75
C ILE A 329 -0.61 8.66 -2.62
N SER A 330 0.30 8.00 -3.30
CA SER A 330 -0.06 6.91 -4.24
C SER A 330 -0.62 5.68 -3.52
N SER A 331 -0.09 5.29 -2.35
CA SER A 331 -0.62 4.17 -1.58
C SER A 331 -2.01 4.46 -1.02
N GLY A 332 -2.26 5.65 -0.50
CA GLY A 332 -3.59 6.06 -0.05
C GLY A 332 -4.62 6.08 -1.18
N LEU A 333 -4.24 6.53 -2.39
CA LEU A 333 -5.10 6.44 -3.57
C LEU A 333 -5.41 4.99 -3.96
N ALA A 334 -4.46 4.05 -3.83
CA ALA A 334 -4.71 2.63 -4.05
C ALA A 334 -5.73 2.08 -3.05
N ILE A 335 -5.61 2.43 -1.76
CA ILE A 335 -6.58 2.05 -0.72
C ILE A 335 -7.97 2.61 -1.04
N MET A 336 -8.06 3.89 -1.37
CA MET A 336 -9.35 4.52 -1.75
C MET A 336 -9.97 3.87 -2.99
N ALA A 337 -9.15 3.51 -3.98
CA ALA A 337 -9.60 2.81 -5.18
C ALA A 337 -10.19 1.43 -4.87
N CYS A 338 -9.54 0.66 -3.99
CA CYS A 338 -10.00 -0.66 -3.58
C CYS A 338 -11.28 -0.61 -2.74
N ARG A 339 -11.49 0.44 -1.95
CA ARG A 339 -12.72 0.67 -1.18
C ARG A 339 -13.95 1.01 -2.02
N LYS A 340 -13.79 1.31 -3.30
CA LYS A 340 -14.90 1.56 -4.22
C LYS A 340 -15.98 0.48 -4.18
N HIS A 341 -15.60 -0.76 -3.95
CA HIS A 341 -16.56 -1.87 -3.90
C HIS A 341 -17.35 -1.90 -2.58
N LEU A 342 -16.78 -1.38 -1.48
CA LEU A 342 -17.46 -1.20 -0.20
C LEU A 342 -18.43 -0.01 -0.23
N TYR A 343 -18.09 1.02 -1.02
CA TYR A 343 -18.89 2.22 -1.25
C TYR A 343 -19.66 2.18 -2.58
N ARG A 344 -19.80 1.04 -3.23
CA ARG A 344 -20.95 0.95 -4.13
C ARG A 344 -22.15 1.13 -3.22
N PRO A 345 -22.84 2.31 -3.23
CA PRO A 345 -24.24 2.32 -2.87
C PRO A 345 -24.78 1.22 -3.76
N SER A 346 -25.40 0.18 -3.16
CA SER A 346 -26.08 -0.84 -3.95
C SER A 346 -26.76 -0.02 -5.02
N ALA A 347 -26.24 -0.09 -6.28
CA ALA A 347 -26.88 0.63 -7.35
C ALA A 347 -28.29 0.25 -7.07
N GLU A 348 -29.15 1.22 -6.71
CA GLU A 348 -30.55 0.91 -6.72
C GLU A 348 -30.63 0.10 -7.97
N ARG A 349 -30.63 -1.21 -7.80
CA ARG A 349 -31.10 -2.03 -8.86
C ARG A 349 -32.37 -1.29 -9.14
N THR A 350 -32.36 -0.50 -10.21
CA THR A 350 -33.57 -0.33 -10.94
C THR A 350 -33.86 -1.78 -11.21
N VAL A 351 -34.48 -2.40 -10.21
CA VAL A 351 -35.30 -3.55 -10.42
C VAL A 351 -36.15 -2.94 -11.49
N LYS A 352 -35.78 -3.19 -12.78
CA LYS A 352 -36.79 -3.21 -13.81
C LYS A 352 -37.79 -4.01 -13.06
N LYS A 353 -38.84 -3.33 -12.54
CA LYS A 353 -40.00 -4.02 -12.06
C LYS A 353 -40.25 -4.91 -13.22
N LEU A 354 -39.80 -6.16 -13.10
CA LEU A 354 -40.36 -7.19 -13.92
C LEU A 354 -41.79 -7.01 -13.52
N ASP A 355 -42.53 -6.33 -14.40
CA ASP A 355 -43.97 -6.31 -14.35
C ASP A 355 -44.37 -7.75 -14.51
N PHE A 356 -44.17 -8.51 -13.44
CA PHE A 356 -44.90 -9.71 -13.22
C PHE A 356 -46.32 -9.23 -12.97
N THR A 357 -46.99 -8.96 -14.06
CA THR A 357 -48.44 -8.76 -14.08
C THR A 357 -49.09 -10.10 -13.76
N PHE A 358 -48.83 -10.62 -12.52
CA PHE A 358 -49.63 -11.66 -11.90
C PHE A 358 -51.06 -11.17 -11.64
N SER A 359 -51.33 -9.90 -11.84
CA SER A 359 -52.65 -9.29 -11.69
C SER A 359 -53.60 -9.62 -12.85
N LYS A 360 -53.22 -10.44 -13.81
CA LYS A 360 -54.06 -10.71 -14.99
C LYS A 360 -54.52 -12.16 -15.13
N TYR A 361 -54.51 -12.90 -14.04
CA TYR A 361 -55.27 -14.14 -13.99
C TYR A 361 -56.66 -13.84 -13.44
N LYS A 362 -57.68 -13.98 -14.26
CA LYS A 362 -59.07 -13.99 -13.84
C LYS A 362 -59.48 -15.41 -13.61
N ASN A 363 -59.88 -15.78 -12.41
CA ASN A 363 -60.51 -17.06 -12.12
C ASN A 363 -61.99 -16.94 -12.45
N GLU A 364 -62.39 -17.45 -13.56
CA GLU A 364 -63.82 -17.67 -13.88
C GLU A 364 -64.06 -19.19 -13.89
N GLY A 365 -64.64 -19.69 -12.83
CA GLY A 365 -64.97 -21.11 -12.71
C GLY A 365 -63.72 -22.00 -12.50
N SER A 366 -63.68 -23.18 -13.09
CA SER A 366 -62.60 -24.15 -13.00
C SER A 366 -61.43 -23.91 -13.99
N ARG A 367 -61.36 -22.76 -14.69
CA ARG A 367 -60.28 -22.40 -15.62
C ARG A 367 -59.71 -21.05 -15.26
N SER A 368 -58.39 -21.00 -15.08
CA SER A 368 -57.64 -19.74 -15.05
C SER A 368 -57.15 -19.40 -16.44
N GLU A 369 -57.54 -18.25 -16.97
CA GLU A 369 -57.08 -17.73 -18.27
C GLU A 369 -56.16 -16.54 -18.06
N LEU A 370 -55.07 -16.50 -18.83
CA LEU A 370 -54.15 -15.36 -18.85
C LEU A 370 -54.84 -14.23 -19.67
N ILE A 371 -55.11 -13.10 -19.01
CA ILE A 371 -55.65 -11.93 -19.71
C ILE A 371 -54.47 -11.03 -20.09
N LYS A 372 -54.30 -10.78 -21.36
CA LYS A 372 -53.29 -9.88 -21.93
C LYS A 372 -53.55 -8.42 -21.57
#